data_512aa70f8f2150204e88b9a340a98e20
#
_entry.id   512aa70f8f2150204e88b9a340a98e20
#
_cell.length_a   1.000
_cell.length_b   1.000
_cell.length_c   1.000
_cell.angle_alpha   90.00
_cell.angle_beta   90.00
_cell.angle_gamma   90.00
#
_symmetry.space_group_name_H-M   'P 1'
#
loop_
_entity.id
_entity.type
_entity.pdbx_description
1 polymer ?
#
loop_
_entity_poly.entity_id
_entity_poly.type
_entity_poly.pdbx_seq_one_letter_code
_entity_poly.pdbx_strand_id
1 'polypeptide(L)'
;MICMPRTTPAVYRPRQPLESDFHRLVREQFNDFRVVYHDRYARKFGFWRPVINQAVNEFLKCGDLRHGFARVRCTDCRHEFFVAFSCKQRCICPSCHQKRTILFGLHVAEDICRPVPHRQFVWTIPKRLRIFFRFHRGLLNRLPPLAWETVLEVYRAVLGADARPGGILAIQTFGTLLHFHPHLHGLITDGAFLPDGHFLALPVNLTQEPFLRLWQQKVFQLLLDEGRIEPSLIDQIRSWRHSGFNVDRSVRLPAGDRDGIERLAQYMARSPFSLARLIRITPAGQVLYKAEKEHCQRYPQPVSADLFGGIKRNFQLFAPLDFLAELTQHIPNKGEHLIRYYGCYSNKARAAARLPSTASSDAVTASSDAAQKPTVVNSAHRRWAMLIKHIYHADPLRCPQCGGEMKIIAFVEARQGEVIRKILQHCGLWHDPPTRAPPKPPLPSRPVRAIPERDPGFNYEVDPDFLEHARREQIDQPDLPWEP
;
A
#
# COMPACT_ATOMS: atom_id res chain seq x y z
N MET A 1 40.24 -12.64 22.31
CA MET A 1 38.93 -12.99 22.83
C MET A 1 38.09 -11.72 22.88
N ILE A 2 37.33 -11.42 21.82
CA ILE A 2 36.48 -10.24 21.78
C ILE A 2 35.14 -10.68 22.40
N CYS A 3 34.83 -10.16 23.57
CA CYS A 3 33.56 -10.41 24.27
C CYS A 3 32.44 -9.73 23.48
N MET A 4 31.65 -10.51 22.73
CA MET A 4 30.43 -9.98 22.13
C MET A 4 29.44 -9.61 23.23
N PRO A 5 28.83 -8.43 23.18
CA PRO A 5 27.80 -8.07 24.15
C PRO A 5 26.64 -9.05 24.02
N ARG A 6 26.29 -9.70 25.11
CA ARG A 6 25.03 -10.48 25.23
C ARG A 6 23.87 -9.51 25.05
N THR A 7 23.34 -9.42 23.83
CA THR A 7 22.06 -8.74 23.61
C THR A 7 20.98 -9.53 24.34
N THR A 8 20.49 -9.01 25.46
CA THR A 8 19.29 -9.53 26.10
C THR A 8 18.18 -9.60 25.05
N PRO A 9 17.50 -10.75 24.89
CA PRO A 9 16.44 -10.87 23.91
C PRO A 9 15.38 -9.78 24.16
N ALA A 10 14.99 -9.08 23.10
CA ALA A 10 14.01 -8.02 23.19
C ALA A 10 12.69 -8.58 23.75
N VAL A 11 12.18 -7.96 24.80
CA VAL A 11 10.92 -8.35 25.44
C VAL A 11 9.75 -7.78 24.64
N TYR A 12 8.78 -8.63 24.27
CA TYR A 12 7.56 -8.16 23.62
C TYR A 12 6.77 -7.22 24.53
N ARG A 13 6.48 -6.03 24.05
CA ARG A 13 5.57 -5.07 24.70
C ARG A 13 4.38 -4.83 23.78
N PRO A 14 3.13 -4.99 24.27
CA PRO A 14 1.95 -4.65 23.50
C PRO A 14 2.01 -3.21 22.98
N ARG A 15 1.60 -2.99 21.76
CA ARG A 15 1.51 -1.65 21.17
C ARG A 15 0.42 -0.85 21.83
N GLN A 16 0.66 0.45 21.97
CA GLN A 16 -0.29 1.45 22.42
C GLN A 16 -0.67 2.38 21.27
N PRO A 17 -1.41 1.91 20.23
CA PRO A 17 -1.70 2.72 19.05
C PRO A 17 -2.57 3.93 19.38
N LEU A 18 -3.36 3.87 20.46
CA LEU A 18 -4.23 4.95 20.93
C LEU A 18 -3.45 6.20 21.37
N GLU A 19 -2.20 6.04 21.80
CA GLU A 19 -1.32 7.12 22.26
C GLU A 19 -0.54 7.79 21.10
N SER A 20 -0.62 7.21 19.89
CA SER A 20 0.11 7.77 18.75
C SER A 20 -0.47 9.11 18.30
N ASP A 21 0.40 10.06 17.92
CA ASP A 21 0.01 11.35 17.38
C ASP A 21 -0.94 11.21 16.18
N PHE A 22 -0.72 10.20 15.34
CA PHE A 22 -1.59 9.94 14.21
C PHE A 22 -3.00 9.51 14.64
N HIS A 23 -3.12 8.63 15.63
CA HIS A 23 -4.42 8.22 16.13
C HIS A 23 -5.17 9.41 16.75
N ARG A 24 -4.45 10.24 17.53
CA ARG A 24 -4.99 11.47 18.13
C ARG A 24 -5.48 12.43 17.04
N LEU A 25 -4.68 12.69 16.02
CA LEU A 25 -5.06 13.53 14.88
C LEU A 25 -6.36 13.07 14.23
N VAL A 26 -6.44 11.78 13.89
CA VAL A 26 -7.63 11.23 13.23
C VAL A 26 -8.86 11.32 14.16
N ARG A 27 -8.70 10.97 15.44
CA ARG A 27 -9.80 11.04 16.42
C ARG A 27 -10.37 12.44 16.58
N GLU A 28 -9.49 13.45 16.61
CA GLU A 28 -9.88 14.85 16.88
C GLU A 28 -10.39 15.57 15.63
N GLN A 29 -9.80 15.28 14.46
CA GLN A 29 -10.02 16.07 13.26
C GLN A 29 -10.96 15.43 12.23
N PHE A 30 -11.26 14.13 12.35
CA PHE A 30 -12.01 13.44 11.31
C PHE A 30 -13.47 13.90 11.19
N ASN A 31 -14.12 14.28 12.28
CA ASN A 31 -15.48 14.79 12.23
C ASN A 31 -15.54 16.15 11.51
N ASP A 32 -14.64 17.06 11.85
CA ASP A 32 -14.53 18.37 11.21
C ASP A 32 -14.23 18.20 9.72
N PHE A 33 -13.28 17.31 9.38
CA PHE A 33 -12.97 16.96 8.00
C PHE A 33 -14.20 16.47 7.23
N ARG A 34 -15.00 15.59 7.80
CA ARG A 34 -16.23 15.08 7.16
C ARG A 34 -17.26 16.17 6.92
N VAL A 35 -17.45 17.08 7.89
CA VAL A 35 -18.41 18.17 7.78
C VAL A 35 -18.06 19.12 6.63
N VAL A 36 -16.80 19.52 6.52
CA VAL A 36 -16.35 20.48 5.52
C VAL A 36 -15.96 19.85 4.18
N TYR A 37 -16.02 18.53 4.05
CA TYR A 37 -15.47 17.84 2.88
C TYR A 37 -16.11 18.28 1.58
N HIS A 38 -17.43 18.34 1.53
CA HIS A 38 -18.16 18.68 0.31
C HIS A 38 -17.72 20.05 -0.23
N ASP A 39 -17.69 21.05 0.63
CA ASP A 39 -17.44 22.43 0.24
C ASP A 39 -15.96 22.70 -0.06
N ARG A 40 -15.07 22.07 0.72
CA ARG A 40 -13.64 22.39 0.66
C ARG A 40 -12.84 21.42 -0.21
N TYR A 41 -13.23 20.15 -0.27
CA TYR A 41 -12.40 19.09 -0.84
C TYR A 41 -13.00 18.37 -2.04
N ALA A 42 -14.33 18.32 -2.21
CA ALA A 42 -14.96 17.54 -3.26
C ALA A 42 -14.51 17.94 -4.67
N ARG A 43 -14.28 19.24 -4.90
CA ARG A 43 -13.78 19.73 -6.21
C ARG A 43 -12.41 19.18 -6.58
N LYS A 44 -11.53 18.96 -5.58
CA LYS A 44 -10.16 18.46 -5.80
C LYS A 44 -10.07 16.93 -5.73
N PHE A 45 -10.82 16.30 -4.81
CA PHE A 45 -10.65 14.88 -4.46
C PHE A 45 -11.82 13.98 -4.90
N GLY A 46 -12.88 14.58 -5.45
CA GLY A 46 -14.10 13.86 -5.84
C GLY A 46 -15.12 13.75 -4.70
N PHE A 47 -16.25 13.11 -4.97
CA PHE A 47 -17.32 12.93 -3.99
C PHE A 47 -16.87 12.11 -2.79
N TRP A 48 -17.54 12.35 -1.65
CA TRP A 48 -17.33 11.57 -0.44
C TRP A 48 -17.60 10.09 -0.68
N ARG A 49 -16.64 9.24 -0.27
CA ARG A 49 -16.77 7.79 -0.39
C ARG A 49 -17.13 7.18 0.97
N PRO A 50 -18.27 6.47 1.11
CA PRO A 50 -18.72 5.90 2.39
C PRO A 50 -17.68 4.97 3.06
N VAL A 51 -16.84 4.31 2.27
CA VAL A 51 -15.77 3.45 2.77
C VAL A 51 -14.77 4.19 3.67
N ILE A 52 -14.60 5.50 3.50
CA ILE A 52 -13.73 6.32 4.35
C ILE A 52 -14.24 6.31 5.79
N ASN A 53 -15.57 6.52 6.00
CA ASN A 53 -16.17 6.47 7.33
C ASN A 53 -15.93 5.10 7.99
N GLN A 54 -16.20 4.03 7.25
CA GLN A 54 -16.02 2.67 7.76
C GLN A 54 -14.55 2.41 8.14
N ALA A 55 -13.61 2.72 7.24
CA ALA A 55 -12.20 2.47 7.47
C ALA A 55 -11.64 3.27 8.66
N VAL A 56 -12.03 4.55 8.79
CA VAL A 56 -11.60 5.39 9.91
C VAL A 56 -12.21 4.95 11.23
N ASN A 57 -13.50 4.64 11.26
CA ASN A 57 -14.16 4.17 12.49
C ASN A 57 -13.55 2.85 12.99
N GLU A 58 -13.23 1.92 12.08
CA GLU A 58 -12.54 0.68 12.45
C GLU A 58 -11.09 0.95 12.89
N PHE A 59 -10.38 1.89 12.23
CA PHE A 59 -9.04 2.29 12.65
C PHE A 59 -9.02 2.84 14.06
N LEU A 60 -9.98 3.67 14.44
CA LEU A 60 -10.07 4.26 15.77
C LEU A 60 -10.32 3.23 16.89
N LYS A 61 -10.80 2.03 16.56
CA LYS A 61 -10.94 0.88 17.48
C LYS A 61 -9.68 0.03 17.56
N CYS A 62 -8.69 0.25 16.67
CA CYS A 62 -7.54 -0.61 16.54
C CYS A 62 -6.63 -0.55 17.77
N GLY A 63 -6.42 -1.69 18.41
CA GLY A 63 -5.58 -1.78 19.60
C GLY A 63 -6.26 -1.33 20.90
N ASP A 64 -7.55 -1.08 20.86
CA ASP A 64 -8.36 -0.78 22.05
C ASP A 64 -8.94 -2.07 22.64
N LEU A 65 -8.54 -2.39 23.87
CA LEU A 65 -8.99 -3.58 24.58
C LEU A 65 -10.52 -3.65 24.75
N ARG A 66 -11.20 -2.50 24.75
CA ARG A 66 -12.66 -2.43 24.84
C ARG A 66 -13.37 -3.04 23.63
N HIS A 67 -12.67 -3.21 22.52
CA HIS A 67 -13.16 -3.83 21.30
C HIS A 67 -12.73 -5.29 21.12
N GLY A 68 -12.27 -5.91 22.21
CA GLY A 68 -11.90 -7.32 22.27
C GLY A 68 -10.40 -7.56 22.24
N PHE A 69 -10.01 -8.69 22.82
CA PHE A 69 -8.61 -9.05 22.99
C PHE A 69 -8.41 -10.56 23.13
N ALA A 70 -7.17 -10.99 22.96
CA ALA A 70 -6.69 -12.30 23.36
C ALA A 70 -6.00 -12.19 24.73
N ARG A 71 -6.26 -13.14 25.63
CA ARG A 71 -5.53 -13.31 26.88
C ARG A 71 -4.38 -14.25 26.68
N VAL A 72 -3.17 -13.80 27.00
CA VAL A 72 -1.95 -14.60 26.88
C VAL A 72 -1.34 -14.76 28.27
N ARG A 73 -1.09 -16.01 28.68
CA ARG A 73 -0.66 -16.35 30.06
C ARG A 73 0.51 -17.32 30.04
N CYS A 74 1.45 -17.09 30.93
CA CYS A 74 2.57 -18.01 31.16
C CYS A 74 2.10 -19.26 31.89
N THR A 75 2.56 -20.43 31.43
CA THR A 75 2.25 -21.72 32.06
C THR A 75 2.93 -21.86 33.43
N ASP A 76 4.10 -21.24 33.61
CA ASP A 76 4.95 -21.44 34.77
C ASP A 76 4.69 -20.41 35.86
N CYS A 77 4.90 -19.12 35.58
CA CYS A 77 4.77 -18.04 36.58
C CYS A 77 3.41 -17.35 36.57
N ARG A 78 2.49 -17.72 35.67
CA ARG A 78 1.13 -17.15 35.53
C ARG A 78 1.12 -15.67 35.11
N HIS A 79 2.27 -15.10 34.73
CA HIS A 79 2.30 -13.76 34.14
C HIS A 79 1.33 -13.68 32.96
N GLU A 80 0.53 -12.62 32.90
CA GLU A 80 -0.52 -12.46 31.90
C GLU A 80 -0.47 -11.08 31.25
N PHE A 81 -0.76 -11.03 29.96
CA PHE A 81 -1.00 -9.78 29.25
C PHE A 81 -2.12 -9.93 28.21
N PHE A 82 -2.70 -8.81 27.81
CA PHE A 82 -3.75 -8.73 26.80
C PHE A 82 -3.25 -8.23 25.48
N VAL A 83 -3.72 -8.84 24.39
CA VAL A 83 -3.41 -8.43 23.01
C VAL A 83 -4.71 -7.97 22.36
N ALA A 84 -4.90 -6.66 22.23
CA ALA A 84 -6.08 -6.08 21.61
C ALA A 84 -6.21 -6.51 20.14
N PHE A 85 -7.44 -6.66 19.67
CA PHE A 85 -7.70 -7.01 18.28
C PHE A 85 -7.34 -5.89 17.32
N SER A 86 -6.96 -6.27 16.11
CA SER A 86 -6.53 -5.37 15.05
C SER A 86 -7.68 -5.07 14.09
N CYS A 87 -7.75 -3.83 13.56
CA CYS A 87 -8.82 -3.39 12.67
C CYS A 87 -8.74 -3.97 11.25
N LYS A 88 -7.60 -4.54 10.84
CA LYS A 88 -7.31 -5.08 9.50
C LYS A 88 -7.49 -4.07 8.36
N GLN A 89 -7.62 -2.77 8.65
CA GLN A 89 -7.85 -1.74 7.63
C GLN A 89 -6.60 -1.45 6.79
N ARG A 90 -6.82 -1.32 5.47
CA ARG A 90 -5.77 -1.02 4.48
C ARG A 90 -5.62 0.49 4.29
N CYS A 91 -4.40 0.96 4.04
CA CYS A 91 -4.09 2.34 3.65
C CYS A 91 -4.46 3.43 4.67
N ILE A 92 -4.92 3.06 5.88
CA ILE A 92 -5.21 3.97 6.99
C ILE A 92 -4.51 3.53 8.28
N CYS A 93 -4.57 2.27 8.66
CA CYS A 93 -3.90 1.77 9.85
C CYS A 93 -2.48 1.31 9.54
N PRO A 94 -1.42 2.02 9.99
CA PRO A 94 -0.03 1.68 9.68
C PRO A 94 0.34 0.27 10.15
N SER A 95 -0.07 -0.09 11.37
CA SER A 95 0.24 -1.39 11.96
C SER A 95 -0.39 -2.56 11.21
N CYS A 96 -1.70 -2.44 10.90
CA CYS A 96 -2.40 -3.51 10.17
C CYS A 96 -1.92 -3.63 8.74
N HIS A 97 -1.59 -2.51 8.11
CA HIS A 97 -1.06 -2.52 6.75
C HIS A 97 0.33 -3.14 6.71
N GLN A 98 1.24 -2.75 7.62
CA GLN A 98 2.58 -3.33 7.70
C GLN A 98 2.55 -4.84 7.93
N LYS A 99 1.70 -5.31 8.87
CA LYS A 99 1.49 -6.76 9.07
C LYS A 99 1.10 -7.46 7.77
N ARG A 100 0.17 -6.86 7.03
CA ARG A 100 -0.29 -7.39 5.73
C ARG A 100 0.83 -7.41 4.70
N THR A 101 1.65 -6.36 4.65
CA THR A 101 2.79 -6.23 3.73
C THR A 101 3.82 -7.31 3.97
N ILE A 102 4.18 -7.58 5.22
CA ILE A 102 5.13 -8.64 5.60
C ILE A 102 4.59 -10.02 5.21
N LEU A 103 3.34 -10.32 5.58
CA LEU A 103 2.72 -11.61 5.20
C LEU A 103 2.63 -11.79 3.69
N PHE A 104 2.39 -10.71 2.97
CA PHE A 104 2.36 -10.75 1.51
C PHE A 104 3.75 -11.05 0.94
N GLY A 105 4.80 -10.38 1.43
CA GLY A 105 6.19 -10.62 1.02
C GLY A 105 6.60 -12.09 1.20
N LEU A 106 6.38 -12.62 2.38
CA LEU A 106 6.65 -14.03 2.70
C LEU A 106 5.87 -14.97 1.78
N HIS A 107 4.55 -14.74 1.63
CA HIS A 107 3.72 -15.58 0.77
C HIS A 107 4.17 -15.56 -0.70
N VAL A 108 4.58 -14.40 -1.21
CA VAL A 108 5.08 -14.28 -2.59
C VAL A 108 6.40 -15.04 -2.76
N ALA A 109 7.32 -14.88 -1.81
CA ALA A 109 8.65 -15.50 -1.89
C ALA A 109 8.62 -17.02 -1.67
N GLU A 110 7.78 -17.51 -0.76
CA GLU A 110 7.74 -18.90 -0.36
C GLU A 110 6.76 -19.77 -1.18
N ASP A 111 5.55 -19.22 -1.45
CA ASP A 111 4.44 -20.03 -1.96
C ASP A 111 4.12 -19.77 -3.44
N ILE A 112 4.54 -18.62 -4.01
CA ILE A 112 4.12 -18.22 -5.35
C ILE A 112 5.26 -18.23 -6.36
N CYS A 113 6.34 -17.51 -6.08
CA CYS A 113 7.41 -17.35 -7.05
C CYS A 113 8.21 -18.64 -7.23
N ARG A 114 8.40 -19.02 -8.49
CA ARG A 114 9.27 -20.12 -8.86
C ARG A 114 10.74 -19.69 -8.82
N PRO A 115 11.71 -20.62 -8.68
CA PRO A 115 13.14 -20.31 -8.61
C PRO A 115 13.73 -19.96 -10.00
N VAL A 116 13.13 -19.00 -10.68
CA VAL A 116 13.56 -18.46 -11.97
C VAL A 116 13.90 -16.98 -11.82
N PRO A 117 14.63 -16.36 -12.75
CA PRO A 117 14.87 -14.91 -12.69
C PRO A 117 13.57 -14.12 -12.79
N HIS A 118 13.51 -13.01 -12.03
CA HIS A 118 12.40 -12.10 -12.06
C HIS A 118 12.88 -10.69 -12.39
N ARG A 119 11.93 -9.84 -12.78
CA ARG A 119 12.18 -8.45 -13.07
C ARG A 119 11.08 -7.59 -12.46
N GLN A 120 11.48 -6.48 -11.84
CA GLN A 120 10.54 -5.44 -11.45
C GLN A 120 10.11 -4.67 -12.69
N PHE A 121 8.83 -4.38 -12.77
CA PHE A 121 8.26 -3.42 -13.71
C PHE A 121 7.58 -2.29 -12.96
N VAL A 122 7.73 -1.06 -13.46
CA VAL A 122 7.00 0.09 -12.95
C VAL A 122 6.35 0.81 -14.13
N TRP A 123 5.02 0.87 -14.15
CA TRP A 123 4.27 1.60 -15.17
C TRP A 123 3.73 2.89 -14.60
N THR A 124 4.04 4.00 -15.24
CA THR A 124 3.50 5.31 -14.87
C THR A 124 2.60 5.87 -15.96
N ILE A 125 1.77 6.83 -15.56
CA ILE A 125 0.90 7.58 -16.47
C ILE A 125 1.12 9.08 -16.30
N PRO A 126 0.97 9.87 -17.37
CA PRO A 126 1.15 11.33 -17.34
C PRO A 126 0.31 12.01 -16.24
N LYS A 127 0.88 13.04 -15.62
CA LYS A 127 0.19 13.85 -14.58
C LYS A 127 -1.18 14.35 -15.09
N ARG A 128 -1.25 14.75 -16.36
CA ARG A 128 -2.47 15.23 -17.03
C ARG A 128 -3.60 14.21 -17.03
N LEU A 129 -3.27 12.91 -17.14
CA LEU A 129 -4.27 11.84 -17.19
C LEU A 129 -4.70 11.34 -15.80
N ARG A 130 -3.94 11.63 -14.74
CA ARG A 130 -4.21 11.12 -13.38
C ARG A 130 -5.56 11.57 -12.83
N ILE A 131 -6.06 12.72 -13.27
CA ILE A 131 -7.35 13.26 -12.86
C ILE A 131 -8.50 12.32 -13.20
N PHE A 132 -8.49 11.67 -14.35
CA PHE A 132 -9.53 10.72 -14.75
C PHE A 132 -9.60 9.53 -13.79
N PHE A 133 -8.45 9.00 -13.36
CA PHE A 133 -8.36 7.90 -12.41
C PHE A 133 -8.73 8.30 -10.96
N ARG A 134 -8.60 9.58 -10.63
CA ARG A 134 -9.04 10.10 -9.33
C ARG A 134 -10.56 10.17 -9.25
N PHE A 135 -11.20 10.75 -10.23
CA PHE A 135 -12.65 10.97 -10.24
C PHE A 135 -13.42 9.70 -10.66
N HIS A 136 -12.85 8.89 -11.53
CA HIS A 136 -13.40 7.60 -12.00
C HIS A 136 -12.54 6.44 -11.52
N ARG A 137 -12.58 6.22 -10.21
CA ARG A 137 -11.69 5.25 -9.55
C ARG A 137 -11.79 3.82 -10.10
N GLY A 138 -12.93 3.46 -10.72
CA GLY A 138 -13.09 2.18 -11.42
C GLY A 138 -12.03 1.94 -12.49
N LEU A 139 -11.52 3.00 -13.13
CA LEU A 139 -10.46 2.94 -14.15
C LEU A 139 -9.14 2.39 -13.60
N LEU A 140 -8.85 2.58 -12.29
CA LEU A 140 -7.66 1.98 -11.67
C LEU A 140 -7.64 0.46 -11.82
N ASN A 141 -8.82 -0.18 -11.79
CA ASN A 141 -8.94 -1.62 -11.94
C ASN A 141 -8.68 -2.12 -13.36
N ARG A 142 -8.69 -1.22 -14.35
CA ARG A 142 -8.43 -1.54 -15.76
C ARG A 142 -6.92 -1.50 -16.08
N LEU A 143 -6.12 -0.79 -15.28
CA LEU A 143 -4.66 -0.65 -15.53
C LEU A 143 -3.89 -1.98 -15.43
N PRO A 144 -4.08 -2.84 -14.38
CA PRO A 144 -3.32 -4.09 -14.31
C PRO A 144 -3.54 -5.06 -15.49
N PRO A 145 -4.78 -5.29 -16.00
CA PRO A 145 -4.97 -6.08 -17.20
C PRO A 145 -4.20 -5.53 -18.40
N LEU A 146 -4.26 -4.21 -18.65
CA LEU A 146 -3.55 -3.60 -19.77
C LEU A 146 -2.03 -3.75 -19.66
N ALA A 147 -1.47 -3.57 -18.45
CA ALA A 147 -0.05 -3.78 -18.21
C ALA A 147 0.33 -5.25 -18.44
N TRP A 148 -0.51 -6.19 -18.01
CA TRP A 148 -0.30 -7.61 -18.24
C TRP A 148 -0.35 -7.98 -19.72
N GLU A 149 -1.33 -7.48 -20.46
CA GLU A 149 -1.43 -7.65 -21.92
C GLU A 149 -0.20 -7.12 -22.63
N THR A 150 0.30 -5.95 -22.21
CA THR A 150 1.56 -5.38 -22.74
C THR A 150 2.73 -6.36 -22.57
N VAL A 151 2.87 -6.95 -21.37
CA VAL A 151 3.91 -7.95 -21.11
C VAL A 151 3.71 -9.17 -21.98
N LEU A 152 2.49 -9.68 -22.06
CA LEU A 152 2.18 -10.92 -22.75
C LEU A 152 2.44 -10.79 -24.28
N GLU A 153 2.07 -9.64 -24.89
CA GLU A 153 2.32 -9.38 -26.30
C GLU A 153 3.82 -9.34 -26.62
N VAL A 154 4.60 -8.58 -25.82
CA VAL A 154 6.04 -8.50 -26.04
C VAL A 154 6.72 -9.86 -25.82
N TYR A 155 6.35 -10.59 -24.75
CA TYR A 155 6.94 -11.89 -24.47
C TYR A 155 6.62 -12.91 -25.55
N ARG A 156 5.39 -12.93 -26.06
CA ARG A 156 5.01 -13.84 -27.15
C ARG A 156 5.67 -13.49 -28.46
N ALA A 157 5.87 -12.23 -28.73
CA ALA A 157 6.61 -11.79 -29.94
C ALA A 157 8.07 -12.24 -29.91
N VAL A 158 8.68 -12.32 -28.70
CA VAL A 158 10.10 -12.65 -28.54
C VAL A 158 10.33 -14.15 -28.32
N LEU A 159 9.47 -14.81 -27.54
CA LEU A 159 9.66 -16.18 -27.06
C LEU A 159 8.73 -17.22 -27.74
N GLY A 160 7.79 -16.74 -28.57
CA GLY A 160 6.79 -17.58 -29.23
C GLY A 160 5.40 -17.51 -28.59
N ALA A 161 4.38 -17.88 -29.38
CA ALA A 161 2.97 -17.73 -29.02
C ALA A 161 2.56 -18.49 -27.73
N ASP A 162 3.23 -19.60 -27.43
CA ASP A 162 2.95 -20.46 -26.28
C ASP A 162 3.65 -20.01 -24.98
N ALA A 163 4.38 -18.90 -25.03
CA ALA A 163 5.07 -18.36 -23.87
C ALA A 163 4.09 -18.03 -22.72
N ARG A 164 4.34 -18.59 -21.54
CA ARG A 164 3.52 -18.46 -20.32
C ARG A 164 4.31 -17.82 -19.18
N PRO A 165 4.46 -16.48 -19.18
CA PRO A 165 5.10 -15.79 -18.07
C PRO A 165 4.23 -15.85 -16.81
N GLY A 166 4.86 -15.56 -15.64
CA GLY A 166 4.17 -15.33 -14.38
C GLY A 166 4.30 -13.88 -13.96
N GLY A 167 3.24 -13.31 -13.40
CA GLY A 167 3.27 -11.92 -12.95
C GLY A 167 2.40 -11.65 -11.75
N ILE A 168 2.87 -10.73 -10.89
CA ILE A 168 2.12 -10.16 -9.77
C ILE A 168 2.13 -8.65 -9.97
N LEU A 169 0.95 -8.04 -10.09
CA LEU A 169 0.81 -6.60 -10.30
C LEU A 169 0.14 -5.95 -9.09
N ALA A 170 0.68 -4.83 -8.65
CA ALA A 170 0.15 -4.04 -7.55
C ALA A 170 -0.16 -2.61 -8.00
N ILE A 171 -1.36 -2.12 -7.67
CA ILE A 171 -1.76 -0.73 -7.87
C ILE A 171 -1.30 0.08 -6.67
N GLN A 172 -0.47 1.10 -6.90
CA GLN A 172 -0.20 2.16 -5.93
C GLN A 172 -0.79 3.47 -6.42
N THR A 173 -1.40 4.23 -5.51
CA THR A 173 -2.09 5.48 -5.85
C THR A 173 -1.40 6.72 -5.28
N PHE A 174 -0.24 6.56 -4.65
CA PHE A 174 0.42 7.61 -3.87
C PHE A 174 1.86 7.87 -4.33
N GLY A 175 2.25 9.13 -4.26
CA GLY A 175 3.64 9.55 -4.37
C GLY A 175 4.31 9.74 -2.99
N THR A 176 5.51 10.27 -2.99
CA THR A 176 6.35 10.43 -1.79
C THR A 176 5.72 11.29 -0.69
N LEU A 177 4.89 12.26 -1.02
CA LEU A 177 4.22 13.17 -0.07
C LEU A 177 2.69 13.00 -0.06
N LEU A 178 2.20 11.78 -0.22
CA LEU A 178 0.77 11.42 -0.20
C LEU A 178 -0.07 11.97 -1.36
N HIS A 179 0.49 12.72 -2.29
CA HIS A 179 -0.26 13.17 -3.46
C HIS A 179 -0.72 11.99 -4.33
N PHE A 180 -1.85 12.15 -5.00
CA PHE A 180 -2.40 11.10 -5.85
C PHE A 180 -1.54 10.89 -7.10
N HIS A 181 -0.89 9.73 -7.14
CA HIS A 181 0.00 9.32 -8.20
C HIS A 181 -0.24 7.84 -8.53
N PRO A 182 -1.25 7.53 -9.35
CA PRO A 182 -1.53 6.15 -9.73
C PRO A 182 -0.43 5.61 -10.63
N HIS A 183 0.11 4.47 -10.23
CA HIS A 183 1.12 3.72 -10.97
C HIS A 183 1.05 2.25 -10.60
N LEU A 184 1.66 1.39 -11.40
CA LEU A 184 1.69 -0.05 -11.14
C LEU A 184 3.12 -0.49 -10.83
N HIS A 185 3.25 -1.38 -9.89
CA HIS A 185 4.43 -2.20 -9.70
C HIS A 185 4.15 -3.63 -10.13
N GLY A 186 5.08 -4.25 -10.83
CA GLY A 186 5.01 -5.63 -11.23
C GLY A 186 6.25 -6.42 -10.81
N LEU A 187 6.04 -7.62 -10.30
CA LEU A 187 7.06 -8.65 -10.17
C LEU A 187 6.74 -9.72 -11.22
N ILE A 188 7.57 -9.81 -12.26
CA ILE A 188 7.30 -10.63 -13.44
C ILE A 188 8.51 -11.54 -13.70
N THR A 189 8.28 -12.77 -14.12
CA THR A 189 9.37 -13.67 -14.56
C THR A 189 10.16 -13.01 -15.68
N ASP A 190 11.49 -13.02 -15.61
CA ASP A 190 12.39 -12.50 -16.66
C ASP A 190 12.55 -13.51 -17.83
N GLY A 191 11.40 -14.01 -18.27
CA GLY A 191 11.21 -15.07 -19.26
C GLY A 191 9.86 -15.73 -19.11
N ALA A 192 9.65 -16.83 -19.81
CA ALA A 192 8.37 -17.55 -19.79
C ALA A 192 8.58 -19.07 -19.72
N PHE A 193 7.61 -19.77 -19.20
CA PHE A 193 7.51 -21.21 -19.28
C PHE A 193 6.88 -21.61 -20.62
N LEU A 194 7.45 -22.62 -21.25
CA LEU A 194 6.90 -23.26 -22.42
C LEU A 194 5.91 -24.40 -22.02
N PRO A 195 5.13 -24.96 -22.96
CA PRO A 195 4.19 -26.04 -22.67
C PRO A 195 4.84 -27.28 -22.05
N ASP A 196 6.09 -27.55 -22.38
CA ASP A 196 6.90 -28.66 -21.86
C ASP A 196 7.43 -28.42 -20.43
N GLY A 197 7.19 -27.21 -19.88
CA GLY A 197 7.63 -26.80 -18.56
C GLY A 197 9.01 -26.14 -18.50
N HIS A 198 9.77 -26.13 -19.61
CA HIS A 198 11.06 -25.43 -19.67
C HIS A 198 10.89 -23.93 -19.54
N PHE A 199 11.83 -23.28 -18.83
CA PHE A 199 11.87 -21.82 -18.70
C PHE A 199 12.83 -21.23 -19.73
N LEU A 200 12.30 -20.36 -20.59
CA LEU A 200 13.07 -19.64 -21.59
C LEU A 200 13.23 -18.18 -21.13
N ALA A 201 14.47 -17.77 -20.90
CA ALA A 201 14.78 -16.41 -20.45
C ALA A 201 14.64 -15.40 -21.60
N LEU A 202 14.28 -14.16 -21.26
CA LEU A 202 14.30 -13.06 -22.23
C LEU A 202 15.73 -12.70 -22.67
N PRO A 203 15.92 -12.26 -23.91
CA PRO A 203 17.19 -11.71 -24.35
C PRO A 203 17.64 -10.53 -23.49
N VAL A 204 18.92 -10.49 -23.14
CA VAL A 204 19.51 -9.43 -22.29
C VAL A 204 19.36 -8.04 -22.88
N ASN A 205 19.42 -7.95 -24.21
CA ASN A 205 19.33 -6.70 -24.99
C ASN A 205 17.89 -6.23 -25.25
N LEU A 206 16.86 -6.93 -24.75
CA LEU A 206 15.48 -6.48 -24.90
C LEU A 206 15.28 -5.16 -24.13
N THR A 207 15.02 -4.09 -24.87
CA THR A 207 14.81 -2.75 -24.30
C THR A 207 13.41 -2.59 -23.70
N GLN A 208 13.18 -1.48 -23.00
CA GLN A 208 11.87 -1.12 -22.46
C GLN A 208 10.91 -0.53 -23.49
N GLU A 209 11.42 -0.10 -24.65
CA GLU A 209 10.67 0.66 -25.64
C GLU A 209 9.40 -0.06 -26.17
N PRO A 210 9.40 -1.37 -26.51
CA PRO A 210 8.20 -2.05 -26.95
C PRO A 210 7.08 -2.03 -25.87
N PHE A 211 7.47 -2.20 -24.59
CA PHE A 211 6.53 -2.14 -23.47
C PHE A 211 5.95 -0.73 -23.30
N LEU A 212 6.79 0.31 -23.44
CA LEU A 212 6.36 1.69 -23.31
C LEU A 212 5.35 2.08 -24.39
N ARG A 213 5.63 1.73 -25.65
CA ARG A 213 4.73 2.04 -26.79
C ARG A 213 3.36 1.37 -26.63
N LEU A 214 3.34 0.07 -26.32
CA LEU A 214 2.09 -0.66 -26.10
C LEU A 214 1.33 -0.13 -24.88
N TRP A 215 2.03 0.15 -23.77
CA TRP A 215 1.42 0.72 -22.59
C TRP A 215 0.73 2.05 -22.89
N GLN A 216 1.42 2.96 -23.56
CA GLN A 216 0.88 4.25 -23.95
C GLN A 216 -0.35 4.10 -24.85
N GLN A 217 -0.27 3.26 -25.87
CA GLN A 217 -1.38 2.98 -26.77
C GLN A 217 -2.61 2.45 -26.03
N LYS A 218 -2.42 1.43 -25.17
CA LYS A 218 -3.53 0.79 -24.43
C LYS A 218 -4.18 1.73 -23.43
N VAL A 219 -3.41 2.59 -22.75
CA VAL A 219 -3.98 3.57 -21.81
C VAL A 219 -4.76 4.65 -22.56
N PHE A 220 -4.27 5.14 -23.70
CA PHE A 220 -5.01 6.08 -24.52
C PHE A 220 -6.31 5.46 -25.03
N GLN A 221 -6.24 4.24 -25.55
CA GLN A 221 -7.45 3.52 -26.03
C GLN A 221 -8.48 3.34 -24.91
N LEU A 222 -8.05 2.93 -23.72
CA LEU A 222 -8.93 2.84 -22.55
C LEU A 222 -9.66 4.16 -22.27
N LEU A 223 -8.95 5.28 -22.30
CA LEU A 223 -9.55 6.58 -21.97
C LEU A 223 -10.44 7.13 -23.10
N LEU A 224 -10.13 6.80 -24.37
CA LEU A 224 -11.01 7.09 -25.51
C LEU A 224 -12.31 6.27 -25.41
N ASP A 225 -12.21 4.97 -25.19
CA ASP A 225 -13.37 4.06 -25.09
C ASP A 225 -14.30 4.45 -23.94
N GLU A 226 -13.75 4.98 -22.86
CA GLU A 226 -14.48 5.49 -21.70
C GLU A 226 -14.97 6.95 -21.89
N GLY A 227 -14.74 7.55 -23.07
CA GLY A 227 -15.14 8.94 -23.37
C GLY A 227 -14.55 9.98 -22.45
N ARG A 228 -13.29 9.78 -21.99
CA ARG A 228 -12.62 10.66 -21.04
C ARG A 228 -11.68 11.66 -21.68
N ILE A 229 -11.19 11.34 -22.86
CA ILE A 229 -10.28 12.20 -23.61
C ILE A 229 -10.70 12.22 -25.08
N GLU A 230 -10.27 13.29 -25.74
CA GLU A 230 -10.40 13.46 -27.21
C GLU A 230 -9.07 13.12 -27.90
N PRO A 231 -9.09 12.74 -29.20
CA PRO A 231 -7.86 12.49 -29.96
C PRO A 231 -6.87 13.63 -29.95
N SER A 232 -7.34 14.88 -29.91
CA SER A 232 -6.51 16.09 -29.84
C SER A 232 -5.60 16.13 -28.61
N LEU A 233 -6.07 15.62 -27.45
CA LEU A 233 -5.24 15.51 -26.25
C LEU A 233 -4.14 14.45 -26.41
N ILE A 234 -4.40 13.38 -27.16
CA ILE A 234 -3.38 12.37 -27.45
C ILE A 234 -2.27 12.97 -28.27
N ASP A 235 -2.61 13.72 -29.33
CA ASP A 235 -1.64 14.37 -30.20
C ASP A 235 -0.84 15.40 -29.43
N GLN A 236 -1.49 16.18 -28.54
CA GLN A 236 -0.80 17.09 -27.64
C GLN A 236 0.21 16.37 -26.73
N ILE A 237 -0.16 15.26 -26.08
CA ILE A 237 0.74 14.52 -25.19
C ILE A 237 1.89 13.89 -26.01
N ARG A 238 1.64 13.41 -27.23
CA ARG A 238 2.68 12.86 -28.11
C ARG A 238 3.66 13.91 -28.61
N SER A 239 3.24 15.15 -28.75
CA SER A 239 4.11 16.26 -29.15
C SER A 239 5.07 16.72 -28.05
N TRP A 240 4.83 16.33 -26.79
CA TRP A 240 5.72 16.69 -25.69
C TRP A 240 7.06 15.96 -25.80
N ARG A 241 8.14 16.63 -25.43
CA ARG A 241 9.47 16.02 -25.34
C ARG A 241 9.46 14.75 -24.46
N HIS A 242 8.68 14.78 -23.38
CA HIS A 242 8.45 13.66 -22.50
C HIS A 242 6.94 13.49 -22.29
N SER A 243 6.37 12.41 -22.77
CA SER A 243 4.93 12.14 -22.65
C SER A 243 4.46 11.94 -21.22
N GLY A 244 5.38 11.69 -20.25
CA GLY A 244 5.08 11.34 -18.87
C GLY A 244 4.61 9.90 -18.67
N PHE A 245 4.54 9.10 -19.74
CA PHE A 245 4.49 7.65 -19.63
C PHE A 245 5.90 7.10 -19.38
N ASN A 246 5.99 6.09 -18.56
CA ASN A 246 7.23 5.35 -18.39
C ASN A 246 6.93 3.88 -18.09
N VAL A 247 7.81 3.01 -18.57
CA VAL A 247 7.86 1.60 -18.18
C VAL A 247 9.31 1.31 -17.81
N ASP A 248 9.59 1.30 -16.51
CA ASP A 248 10.90 0.90 -16.00
C ASP A 248 10.95 -0.61 -15.77
N ARG A 249 12.02 -1.25 -16.20
CA ARG A 249 12.33 -2.66 -16.00
C ARG A 249 13.79 -2.92 -15.65
N SER A 250 14.46 -1.93 -15.09
CA SER A 250 15.90 -1.96 -14.82
C SER A 250 16.29 -2.98 -13.75
N VAL A 251 15.46 -3.17 -12.71
CA VAL A 251 15.76 -4.04 -11.58
C VAL A 251 15.49 -5.50 -11.93
N ARG A 252 16.53 -6.33 -11.85
CA ARG A 252 16.50 -7.77 -12.08
C ARG A 252 16.86 -8.54 -10.81
N LEU A 253 16.08 -9.54 -10.50
CA LEU A 253 16.31 -10.45 -9.39
C LEU A 253 16.80 -11.81 -9.97
N PRO A 254 17.96 -12.32 -9.54
CA PRO A 254 18.46 -13.61 -10.01
C PRO A 254 17.54 -14.76 -9.59
N ALA A 255 17.73 -15.91 -10.23
CA ALA A 255 17.01 -17.13 -9.85
C ALA A 255 17.32 -17.52 -8.40
N GLY A 256 16.28 -17.81 -7.62
CA GLY A 256 16.43 -18.24 -6.22
C GLY A 256 16.65 -17.11 -5.21
N ASP A 257 16.70 -15.83 -5.60
CA ASP A 257 16.79 -14.68 -4.69
C ASP A 257 15.47 -14.44 -3.95
N ARG A 258 15.22 -15.27 -2.93
CA ARG A 258 13.99 -15.18 -2.11
C ARG A 258 13.92 -13.88 -1.33
N ASP A 259 15.03 -13.41 -0.78
CA ASP A 259 15.08 -12.19 0.01
C ASP A 259 14.81 -10.95 -0.86
N GLY A 260 15.34 -10.92 -2.09
CA GLY A 260 15.04 -9.89 -3.07
C GLY A 260 13.57 -9.88 -3.48
N ILE A 261 12.99 -11.06 -3.73
CA ILE A 261 11.57 -11.23 -4.03
C ILE A 261 10.71 -10.74 -2.87
N GLU A 262 11.04 -11.13 -1.64
CA GLU A 262 10.30 -10.71 -0.43
C GLU A 262 10.34 -9.19 -0.26
N ARG A 263 11.53 -8.58 -0.32
CA ARG A 263 11.70 -7.11 -0.23
C ARG A 263 10.91 -6.38 -1.31
N LEU A 264 10.98 -6.84 -2.56
CA LEU A 264 10.23 -6.23 -3.66
C LEU A 264 8.72 -6.38 -3.48
N ALA A 265 8.23 -7.55 -3.08
CA ALA A 265 6.82 -7.77 -2.81
C ALA A 265 6.32 -6.88 -1.66
N GLN A 266 7.10 -6.73 -0.58
CA GLN A 266 6.79 -5.80 0.50
C GLN A 266 6.73 -4.34 0.01
N TYR A 267 7.67 -3.93 -0.84
CA TYR A 267 7.66 -2.60 -1.45
C TYR A 267 6.42 -2.36 -2.33
N MET A 268 6.02 -3.34 -3.12
CA MET A 268 4.81 -3.28 -3.96
C MET A 268 3.53 -3.15 -3.13
N ALA A 269 3.49 -3.76 -1.95
CA ALA A 269 2.33 -3.75 -1.06
C ALA A 269 2.39 -2.70 0.04
N ARG A 270 3.36 -1.78 0.02
CA ARG A 270 3.57 -0.79 1.07
C ARG A 270 2.37 0.15 1.27
N SER A 271 2.29 0.71 2.48
CA SER A 271 1.28 1.71 2.83
C SER A 271 1.59 3.08 2.22
N PRO A 272 0.57 3.87 1.83
CA PRO A 272 0.77 5.26 1.44
C PRO A 272 1.34 6.12 2.59
N PHE A 273 1.06 5.73 3.83
CA PHE A 273 1.44 6.43 5.04
C PHE A 273 2.39 5.60 5.91
N SER A 274 3.41 6.26 6.48
CA SER A 274 4.34 5.68 7.44
C SER A 274 4.48 6.58 8.66
N LEU A 275 4.40 6.01 9.86
CA LEU A 275 4.62 6.73 11.13
C LEU A 275 6.05 7.27 11.23
N ALA A 276 7.05 6.56 10.69
CA ALA A 276 8.44 7.02 10.70
C ALA A 276 8.65 8.31 9.86
N ARG A 277 7.73 8.61 8.96
CA ARG A 277 7.74 9.82 8.13
C ARG A 277 6.88 10.96 8.70
N LEU A 278 6.02 10.66 9.69
CA LEU A 278 5.31 11.67 10.47
C LEU A 278 6.27 12.21 11.53
N ILE A 279 6.90 13.36 11.26
CA ILE A 279 7.92 13.91 12.16
C ILE A 279 7.27 14.40 13.45
N ARG A 280 6.26 15.24 13.34
CA ARG A 280 5.47 15.75 14.48
C ARG A 280 4.18 16.43 14.04
N ILE A 281 3.28 16.59 14.99
CA ILE A 281 2.17 17.54 14.90
C ILE A 281 2.59 18.78 15.69
N THR A 282 2.59 19.95 15.05
CA THR A 282 2.98 21.21 15.72
C THR A 282 1.94 21.63 16.76
N PRO A 283 2.27 22.55 17.71
CA PRO A 283 1.26 23.09 18.64
C PRO A 283 0.08 23.76 17.95
N ALA A 284 0.29 24.31 16.75
CA ALA A 284 -0.80 24.85 15.91
C ALA A 284 -1.59 23.76 15.15
N GLY A 285 -1.37 22.48 15.44
CA GLY A 285 -2.06 21.35 14.83
C GLY A 285 -1.57 20.96 13.44
N GLN A 286 -0.56 21.61 12.88
CA GLN A 286 -0.04 21.29 11.55
C GLN A 286 0.75 19.99 11.55
N VAL A 287 0.60 19.20 10.49
CA VAL A 287 1.25 17.89 10.31
C VAL A 287 2.51 18.05 9.48
N LEU A 288 3.67 17.80 10.10
CA LEU A 288 4.96 17.78 9.42
C LEU A 288 5.26 16.36 8.93
N TYR A 289 5.19 16.15 7.61
CA TYR A 289 5.38 14.86 6.97
C TYR A 289 6.59 14.87 6.04
N LYS A 290 7.52 13.92 6.25
CA LYS A 290 8.79 13.80 5.50
C LYS A 290 8.60 12.93 4.25
N ALA A 291 9.25 13.30 3.16
CA ALA A 291 9.38 12.45 1.99
C ALA A 291 10.37 11.31 2.22
N GLU A 292 10.26 10.26 1.43
CA GLU A 292 11.17 9.10 1.51
C GLU A 292 12.58 9.44 1.02
N LYS A 293 12.67 10.28 -0.02
CA LYS A 293 13.93 10.69 -0.64
C LYS A 293 14.35 12.08 -0.19
N GLU A 294 15.67 12.31 -0.12
CA GLU A 294 16.25 13.58 0.33
C GLU A 294 15.97 14.77 -0.60
N HIS A 295 15.66 14.51 -1.87
CA HIS A 295 15.57 15.52 -2.91
C HIS A 295 14.18 15.61 -3.52
N CYS A 296 13.18 16.00 -2.76
CA CYS A 296 11.87 16.20 -3.35
C CYS A 296 11.32 17.58 -3.08
N GLN A 297 10.94 18.22 -4.13
CA GLN A 297 10.21 19.48 -4.29
C GLN A 297 10.98 20.75 -3.90
N ARG A 298 11.12 21.62 -4.90
CA ARG A 298 11.38 23.05 -4.69
C ARG A 298 10.06 23.70 -4.28
N TYR A 299 10.06 24.34 -3.13
CA TYR A 299 8.94 25.20 -2.74
C TYR A 299 9.26 26.62 -3.22
N PRO A 300 8.39 27.27 -4.02
CA PRO A 300 8.53 28.67 -4.29
C PRO A 300 8.44 29.43 -2.98
N GLN A 301 9.41 30.30 -2.68
CA GLN A 301 9.30 31.23 -1.58
C GLN A 301 8.32 32.33 -1.99
N PRO A 302 7.35 32.70 -1.13
CA PRO A 302 6.34 33.69 -1.50
C PRO A 302 6.87 35.13 -1.61
N VAL A 303 8.15 35.42 -1.36
CA VAL A 303 8.64 36.79 -1.16
C VAL A 303 10.06 37.05 -1.73
N SER A 304 10.67 36.19 -2.51
CA SER A 304 11.96 36.54 -3.10
C SER A 304 11.89 36.55 -4.62
N ALA A 305 12.44 37.61 -5.22
CA ALA A 305 12.54 37.82 -6.66
C ALA A 305 13.41 36.80 -7.41
N ASP A 306 13.89 35.74 -6.73
CA ASP A 306 14.62 34.64 -7.33
C ASP A 306 13.65 33.63 -7.91
N LEU A 307 13.29 33.81 -9.14
CA LEU A 307 12.46 32.91 -9.97
C LEU A 307 13.03 31.48 -10.08
N PHE A 308 14.27 31.23 -9.63
CA PHE A 308 14.99 29.94 -9.81
C PHE A 308 15.52 29.30 -8.53
N GLY A 309 15.31 29.89 -7.35
CA GLY A 309 16.04 29.61 -6.12
C GLY A 309 15.23 29.00 -4.96
N GLY A 310 14.21 28.20 -5.17
CA GLY A 310 13.49 27.56 -4.07
C GLY A 310 14.37 26.59 -3.27
N ILE A 311 14.36 26.68 -1.92
CA ILE A 311 15.06 25.71 -1.05
C ILE A 311 14.51 24.32 -1.30
N LYS A 312 15.37 23.36 -1.63
CA LYS A 312 14.96 21.94 -1.74
C LYS A 312 14.57 21.46 -0.35
N ARG A 313 13.33 21.01 -0.21
CA ARG A 313 12.81 20.46 1.05
C ARG A 313 12.40 19.00 0.83
N ASN A 314 12.67 18.15 1.83
CA ASN A 314 12.23 16.77 1.84
C ASN A 314 11.01 16.55 2.76
N PHE A 315 10.26 17.59 3.05
CA PHE A 315 9.07 17.54 3.90
C PHE A 315 7.98 18.49 3.42
N GLN A 316 6.76 18.19 3.82
CA GLN A 316 5.60 19.07 3.63
C GLN A 316 4.91 19.31 4.95
N LEU A 317 4.45 20.56 5.15
CA LEU A 317 3.62 20.98 6.25
C LEU A 317 2.17 21.02 5.76
N PHE A 318 1.32 20.21 6.37
CA PHE A 318 -0.09 20.13 6.04
C PHE A 318 -0.95 20.78 7.13
N ALA A 319 -2.03 21.46 6.78
CA ALA A 319 -3.12 21.62 7.71
C ALA A 319 -3.72 20.24 8.04
N PRO A 320 -4.25 20.01 9.25
CA PRO A 320 -4.75 18.68 9.67
C PRO A 320 -5.78 18.09 8.70
N LEU A 321 -6.73 18.90 8.26
CA LEU A 321 -7.78 18.46 7.34
C LEU A 321 -7.25 18.19 5.92
N ASP A 322 -6.26 18.96 5.46
CA ASP A 322 -5.61 18.76 4.16
C ASP A 322 -4.82 17.45 4.16
N PHE A 323 -4.15 17.12 5.28
CA PHE A 323 -3.48 15.83 5.46
C PHE A 323 -4.47 14.66 5.39
N LEU A 324 -5.62 14.78 6.06
CA LEU A 324 -6.67 13.78 5.99
C LEU A 324 -7.25 13.64 4.57
N ALA A 325 -7.38 14.74 3.83
CA ALA A 325 -7.84 14.71 2.45
C ALA A 325 -6.87 13.97 1.53
N GLU A 326 -5.56 14.25 1.63
CA GLU A 326 -4.55 13.52 0.86
C GLU A 326 -4.48 12.04 1.27
N LEU A 327 -4.53 11.72 2.56
CA LEU A 327 -4.44 10.35 3.04
C LEU A 327 -5.65 9.50 2.65
N THR A 328 -6.86 10.02 2.86
CA THR A 328 -8.10 9.23 2.71
C THR A 328 -8.40 8.87 1.26
N GLN A 329 -7.86 9.60 0.28
CA GLN A 329 -8.03 9.24 -1.13
C GLN A 329 -7.38 7.88 -1.49
N HIS A 330 -6.41 7.40 -0.70
CA HIS A 330 -5.72 6.13 -0.91
C HIS A 330 -6.46 4.93 -0.32
N ILE A 331 -7.49 5.15 0.50
CA ILE A 331 -8.31 4.07 1.03
C ILE A 331 -9.04 3.39 -0.15
N PRO A 332 -8.82 2.09 -0.39
CA PRO A 332 -9.48 1.40 -1.49
C PRO A 332 -10.98 1.24 -1.24
N ASN A 333 -11.77 1.18 -2.29
CA ASN A 333 -13.18 0.85 -2.19
C ASN A 333 -13.39 -0.59 -1.71
N LYS A 334 -14.61 -0.89 -1.22
CA LYS A 334 -14.99 -2.27 -0.89
C LYS A 334 -14.86 -3.14 -2.14
N GLY A 335 -14.19 -4.29 -2.01
CA GLY A 335 -13.97 -5.20 -3.15
C GLY A 335 -12.84 -4.77 -4.10
N GLU A 336 -12.21 -3.61 -3.91
CA GLU A 336 -11.08 -3.17 -4.74
C GLU A 336 -9.81 -3.99 -4.40
N HIS A 337 -9.36 -4.80 -5.37
CA HIS A 337 -8.17 -5.63 -5.26
C HIS A 337 -6.96 -4.85 -5.80
N LEU A 338 -6.07 -4.43 -4.89
CA LEU A 338 -4.86 -3.70 -5.28
C LEU A 338 -3.76 -4.61 -5.83
N ILE A 339 -3.81 -5.91 -5.55
CA ILE A 339 -2.82 -6.90 -5.97
C ILE A 339 -3.53 -7.96 -6.81
N ARG A 340 -2.93 -8.31 -7.95
CA ARG A 340 -3.46 -9.28 -8.89
C ARG A 340 -2.36 -10.21 -9.40
N TYR A 341 -2.73 -11.45 -9.64
CA TYR A 341 -1.86 -12.53 -10.09
C TYR A 341 -2.21 -12.94 -11.51
N TYR A 342 -1.19 -13.09 -12.36
CA TYR A 342 -1.34 -13.38 -13.77
C TYR A 342 -0.48 -14.55 -14.24
N GLY A 343 -0.85 -15.11 -15.40
CA GLY A 343 -0.11 -16.19 -16.04
C GLY A 343 0.05 -17.41 -15.14
N CYS A 344 1.25 -17.98 -15.07
CA CYS A 344 1.53 -19.15 -14.22
C CYS A 344 1.41 -18.86 -12.71
N TYR A 345 1.35 -17.58 -12.29
CA TYR A 345 1.12 -17.18 -10.90
C TYR A 345 -0.36 -16.93 -10.57
N SER A 346 -1.27 -17.02 -11.55
CA SER A 346 -2.70 -16.88 -11.29
C SER A 346 -3.22 -17.98 -10.35
N ASN A 347 -4.26 -17.67 -9.59
CA ASN A 347 -4.89 -18.64 -8.68
C ASN A 347 -5.33 -19.91 -9.42
N LYS A 348 -5.89 -19.74 -10.65
CA LYS A 348 -6.32 -20.85 -11.50
C LYS A 348 -5.15 -21.76 -11.89
N ALA A 349 -4.05 -21.19 -12.38
CA ALA A 349 -2.87 -21.96 -12.78
C ALA A 349 -2.23 -22.69 -11.60
N ARG A 350 -2.12 -22.02 -10.44
CA ARG A 350 -1.58 -22.64 -9.21
C ARG A 350 -2.47 -23.74 -8.66
N ALA A 351 -3.79 -23.59 -8.75
CA ALA A 351 -4.73 -24.65 -8.35
C ALA A 351 -4.59 -25.87 -9.24
N ALA A 352 -4.51 -25.68 -10.57
CA ALA A 352 -4.32 -26.78 -11.52
C ALA A 352 -3.01 -27.53 -11.29
N ALA A 353 -1.92 -26.82 -10.94
CA ALA A 353 -0.62 -27.44 -10.65
C ALA A 353 -0.58 -28.24 -9.32
N ARG A 354 -1.56 -28.05 -8.43
CA ARG A 354 -1.69 -28.78 -7.15
C ARG A 354 -2.57 -30.02 -7.23
N LEU A 355 -3.35 -30.18 -8.30
CA LEU A 355 -4.14 -31.39 -8.52
C LEU A 355 -3.18 -32.51 -8.90
N PRO A 356 -3.25 -33.71 -8.25
CA PRO A 356 -2.46 -34.85 -8.67
C PRO A 356 -2.82 -35.17 -10.12
N SER A 357 -1.80 -35.40 -10.95
CA SER A 357 -1.98 -35.91 -12.30
C SER A 357 -2.70 -37.26 -12.21
N THR A 358 -3.92 -37.34 -12.73
CA THR A 358 -4.69 -38.57 -12.81
C THR A 358 -4.16 -39.52 -13.91
N ALA A 359 -2.85 -39.70 -13.99
CA ALA A 359 -2.20 -40.63 -14.90
C ALA A 359 -1.11 -41.41 -14.16
N SER A 360 -1.53 -42.30 -13.28
CA SER A 360 -0.92 -43.62 -13.00
C SER A 360 -1.77 -44.31 -11.94
N SER A 361 -2.60 -45.22 -12.43
CA SER A 361 -3.26 -46.23 -11.64
C SER A 361 -2.21 -47.28 -11.26
N ASP A 362 -1.64 -47.17 -10.08
CA ASP A 362 -1.10 -48.33 -9.40
C ASP A 362 -1.48 -48.26 -7.93
N ALA A 363 -2.35 -49.17 -7.58
CA ALA A 363 -2.88 -49.37 -6.26
C ALA A 363 -1.77 -49.79 -5.31
N VAL A 364 -1.44 -48.94 -4.34
CA VAL A 364 -0.75 -49.33 -3.13
C VAL A 364 -1.72 -49.18 -1.98
N THR A 365 -2.07 -50.30 -1.38
CA THR A 365 -2.87 -50.49 -0.19
C THR A 365 -2.41 -49.58 0.94
N ALA A 366 -3.32 -48.72 1.39
CA ALA A 366 -3.12 -47.83 2.53
C ALA A 366 -3.25 -48.60 3.83
N SER A 367 -2.18 -48.68 4.60
CA SER A 367 -2.24 -48.94 6.03
C SER A 367 -2.75 -47.72 6.78
N SER A 368 -3.80 -47.90 7.56
CA SER A 368 -4.46 -46.91 8.40
C SER A 368 -3.57 -46.57 9.61
N ASP A 369 -2.87 -45.44 9.55
CA ASP A 369 -2.41 -44.74 10.74
C ASP A 369 -3.12 -43.37 10.81
N ALA A 370 -3.92 -43.22 11.86
CA ALA A 370 -4.69 -42.05 12.15
C ALA A 370 -3.78 -40.84 12.49
N ALA A 371 -3.29 -40.13 11.48
CA ALA A 371 -2.63 -38.86 11.67
C ALA A 371 -3.66 -37.80 12.05
N GLN A 372 -3.64 -37.39 13.31
CA GLN A 372 -4.40 -36.25 13.83
C GLN A 372 -4.22 -35.01 12.94
N LYS A 373 -5.31 -34.53 12.33
CA LYS A 373 -5.37 -33.22 11.65
C LYS A 373 -4.88 -32.14 12.60
N PRO A 374 -3.86 -31.33 12.28
CA PRO A 374 -3.45 -30.22 13.12
C PRO A 374 -4.60 -29.23 13.19
N THR A 375 -5.09 -28.99 14.40
CA THR A 375 -6.18 -28.05 14.68
C THR A 375 -5.84 -26.68 14.12
N VAL A 376 -6.79 -26.05 13.44
CA VAL A 376 -6.72 -24.71 12.79
C VAL A 376 -6.21 -23.62 13.76
N VAL A 377 -6.41 -23.79 15.05
CA VAL A 377 -5.93 -22.94 16.15
C VAL A 377 -4.40 -22.81 16.16
N ASN A 378 -3.65 -23.89 15.89
CA ASN A 378 -2.18 -23.89 15.93
C ASN A 378 -1.55 -23.04 14.80
N SER A 379 -2.19 -22.91 13.64
CA SER A 379 -1.64 -22.16 12.51
C SER A 379 -1.75 -20.64 12.70
N ALA A 380 -2.82 -20.14 13.30
CA ALA A 380 -3.02 -18.71 13.57
C ALA A 380 -2.05 -18.19 14.65
N HIS A 381 -1.79 -19.00 15.69
CA HIS A 381 -0.83 -18.69 16.76
C HIS A 381 0.59 -18.62 16.24
N ARG A 382 1.00 -19.59 15.42
CA ARG A 382 2.35 -19.61 14.81
C ARG A 382 2.56 -18.42 13.91
N ARG A 383 1.58 -18.06 13.08
CA ARG A 383 1.65 -16.86 12.20
C ARG A 383 1.73 -15.57 13.02
N TRP A 384 0.97 -15.45 14.10
CA TRP A 384 1.04 -14.29 14.98
C TRP A 384 2.40 -14.17 15.66
N ALA A 385 2.91 -15.25 16.25
CA ALA A 385 4.23 -15.27 16.88
C ALA A 385 5.35 -14.98 15.89
N MET A 386 5.29 -15.56 14.68
CA MET A 386 6.23 -15.29 13.60
C MET A 386 6.23 -13.79 13.22
N LEU A 387 5.06 -13.18 13.07
CA LEU A 387 4.95 -11.75 12.75
C LEU A 387 5.53 -10.86 13.85
N ILE A 388 5.26 -11.16 15.11
CA ILE A 388 5.80 -10.41 16.23
C ILE A 388 7.33 -10.56 16.28
N LYS A 389 7.82 -11.78 16.12
CA LYS A 389 9.26 -12.04 16.08
C LYS A 389 9.95 -11.31 14.93
N HIS A 390 9.32 -11.28 13.76
CA HIS A 390 9.87 -10.59 12.58
C HIS A 390 9.84 -9.06 12.73
N ILE A 391 8.78 -8.48 13.31
CA ILE A 391 8.62 -7.02 13.44
C ILE A 391 9.40 -6.45 14.63
N TYR A 392 9.45 -7.17 15.73
CA TYR A 392 9.98 -6.67 17.02
C TYR A 392 11.24 -7.37 17.50
N HIS A 393 11.72 -8.37 16.77
CA HIS A 393 12.81 -9.25 17.20
C HIS A 393 12.61 -9.84 18.60
N ALA A 394 11.34 -9.97 19.02
CA ALA A 394 10.92 -10.50 20.31
C ALA A 394 9.96 -11.66 20.12
N ASP A 395 10.14 -12.73 20.88
CA ASP A 395 9.24 -13.87 20.85
C ASP A 395 8.07 -13.66 21.83
N PRO A 396 6.83 -13.42 21.34
CA PRO A 396 5.68 -13.18 22.22
C PRO A 396 5.21 -14.43 22.94
N LEU A 397 5.72 -15.61 22.59
CA LEU A 397 5.41 -16.86 23.26
C LEU A 397 6.45 -17.22 24.34
N ARG A 398 7.42 -16.35 24.59
CA ARG A 398 8.33 -16.42 25.72
C ARG A 398 7.95 -15.44 26.81
N CYS A 399 7.84 -15.94 28.03
CA CYS A 399 7.48 -15.09 29.19
C CYS A 399 8.61 -14.09 29.49
N PRO A 400 8.31 -12.77 29.59
CA PRO A 400 9.33 -11.78 29.95
C PRO A 400 9.83 -11.88 31.37
N GLN A 401 9.08 -12.54 32.27
CA GLN A 401 9.45 -12.66 33.67
C GLN A 401 10.30 -13.90 33.98
N CYS A 402 9.92 -15.07 33.44
CA CYS A 402 10.58 -16.33 33.79
C CYS A 402 11.19 -17.08 32.60
N GLY A 403 10.96 -16.60 31.35
CA GLY A 403 11.41 -17.28 30.15
C GLY A 403 10.57 -18.51 29.73
N GLY A 404 9.54 -18.85 30.51
CA GLY A 404 8.64 -19.98 30.25
C GLY A 404 7.72 -19.76 29.04
N GLU A 405 6.91 -20.78 28.71
CA GLU A 405 6.02 -20.75 27.55
C GLU A 405 4.77 -19.88 27.83
N MET A 406 4.44 -18.99 26.89
CA MET A 406 3.21 -18.21 26.91
C MET A 406 2.14 -18.86 26.04
N LYS A 407 0.93 -19.03 26.59
CA LYS A 407 -0.22 -19.62 25.87
C LYS A 407 -1.39 -18.65 25.79
N ILE A 408 -2.08 -18.63 24.64
CA ILE A 408 -3.35 -17.94 24.52
C ILE A 408 -4.40 -18.79 25.20
N ILE A 409 -4.97 -18.26 26.29
CA ILE A 409 -5.95 -18.98 27.12
C ILE A 409 -7.39 -18.64 26.77
N ALA A 410 -7.65 -17.47 26.16
CA ALA A 410 -8.99 -17.06 25.76
C ALA A 410 -8.96 -15.98 24.67
N PHE A 411 -10.03 -15.94 23.86
CA PHE A 411 -10.39 -14.83 23.02
C PHE A 411 -11.69 -14.22 23.55
N VAL A 412 -11.68 -12.92 23.87
CA VAL A 412 -12.86 -12.17 24.31
C VAL A 412 -13.27 -11.22 23.18
N GLU A 413 -14.40 -11.51 22.54
CA GLU A 413 -14.85 -10.77 21.36
C GLU A 413 -15.61 -9.50 21.74
N ALA A 414 -15.63 -8.49 20.85
CA ALA A 414 -16.31 -7.20 21.06
C ALA A 414 -17.80 -7.33 21.47
N ARG A 415 -18.49 -8.38 21.04
CA ARG A 415 -19.88 -8.66 21.42
C ARG A 415 -20.07 -8.99 22.91
N GLN A 416 -18.97 -9.35 23.60
CA GLN A 416 -18.95 -9.70 25.03
C GLN A 416 -18.64 -8.47 25.93
N GLY A 417 -19.23 -7.31 25.60
CA GLY A 417 -18.90 -6.01 26.22
C GLY A 417 -18.91 -5.99 27.74
N GLU A 418 -19.88 -6.65 28.39
CA GLU A 418 -19.92 -6.76 29.86
C GLU A 418 -18.76 -7.57 30.42
N VAL A 419 -18.40 -8.67 29.77
CA VAL A 419 -17.25 -9.50 30.15
C VAL A 419 -15.96 -8.71 30.01
N ILE A 420 -15.81 -8.01 28.89
CA ILE A 420 -14.66 -7.12 28.63
C ILE A 420 -14.55 -6.08 29.76
N ARG A 421 -15.66 -5.39 30.06
CA ARG A 421 -15.70 -4.36 31.11
C ARG A 421 -15.27 -4.91 32.47
N LYS A 422 -15.85 -6.02 32.89
CA LYS A 422 -15.53 -6.66 34.17
C LYS A 422 -14.06 -7.07 34.26
N ILE A 423 -13.51 -7.69 33.20
CA ILE A 423 -12.11 -8.10 33.17
C ILE A 423 -11.20 -6.88 33.25
N LEU A 424 -11.43 -5.86 32.40
CA LEU A 424 -10.57 -4.68 32.36
C LEU A 424 -10.68 -3.85 33.66
N GLN A 425 -11.84 -3.76 34.27
CA GLN A 425 -12.03 -3.12 35.60
C GLN A 425 -11.25 -3.86 36.70
N HIS A 426 -11.36 -5.19 36.72
CA HIS A 426 -10.62 -6.02 37.68
C HIS A 426 -9.08 -5.87 37.53
N CYS A 427 -8.62 -5.71 36.32
CA CYS A 427 -7.17 -5.54 36.01
C CYS A 427 -6.70 -4.08 36.09
N GLY A 428 -7.54 -3.11 36.41
CA GLY A 428 -7.19 -1.69 36.42
C GLY A 428 -6.90 -1.10 35.05
N LEU A 429 -7.38 -1.76 33.99
CA LEU A 429 -7.13 -1.37 32.59
C LEU A 429 -8.36 -0.73 31.90
N TRP A 430 -9.46 -0.57 32.65
CA TRP A 430 -10.65 0.09 32.11
C TRP A 430 -10.49 1.60 32.20
N HIS A 431 -10.51 2.24 31.02
CA HIS A 431 -10.61 3.69 30.90
C HIS A 431 -11.88 4.02 30.13
N ASP A 432 -12.67 4.96 30.64
CA ASP A 432 -13.83 5.43 29.89
C ASP A 432 -13.39 6.04 28.56
N PRO A 433 -14.18 5.82 27.48
CA PRO A 433 -13.82 6.39 26.18
C PRO A 433 -13.69 7.90 26.31
N PRO A 434 -12.63 8.51 25.76
CA PRO A 434 -12.54 9.95 25.72
C PRO A 434 -13.77 10.49 25.00
N THR A 435 -14.47 11.41 25.64
CA THR A 435 -15.67 12.04 25.08
C THR A 435 -15.25 12.72 23.76
N ARG A 436 -15.85 12.31 22.66
CA ARG A 436 -15.61 12.96 21.39
C ARG A 436 -16.19 14.38 21.47
N ALA A 437 -15.36 15.40 21.36
CA ALA A 437 -15.85 16.76 21.30
C ALA A 437 -16.88 16.89 20.17
N PRO A 438 -18.02 17.55 20.38
CA PRO A 438 -18.94 17.85 19.30
C PRO A 438 -18.19 18.61 18.20
N PRO A 439 -18.60 18.46 16.92
CA PRO A 439 -18.02 19.23 15.82
C PRO A 439 -18.02 20.72 16.19
N LYS A 440 -16.87 21.35 16.06
CA LYS A 440 -16.81 22.80 16.20
C LYS A 440 -17.76 23.42 15.17
N PRO A 441 -18.55 24.45 15.54
CA PRO A 441 -19.35 25.15 14.55
C PRO A 441 -18.46 25.57 13.39
N PRO A 442 -18.93 25.47 12.14
CA PRO A 442 -18.14 25.87 11.00
C PRO A 442 -17.63 27.28 11.25
N LEU A 443 -16.31 27.46 11.13
CA LEU A 443 -15.72 28.80 11.14
C LEU A 443 -16.51 29.63 10.13
N PRO A 444 -16.92 30.87 10.49
CA PRO A 444 -17.61 31.71 9.56
C PRO A 444 -16.82 31.72 8.25
N SER A 445 -17.48 31.37 7.17
CA SER A 445 -16.88 31.33 5.84
C SER A 445 -16.19 32.68 5.65
N ARG A 446 -14.83 32.66 5.53
CA ARG A 446 -14.19 33.87 4.98
C ARG A 446 -14.97 34.21 3.73
N PRO A 447 -15.41 35.45 3.57
CA PRO A 447 -16.14 35.85 2.39
C PRO A 447 -15.29 35.34 1.20
N VAL A 448 -15.83 34.39 0.47
CA VAL A 448 -15.26 34.00 -0.79
C VAL A 448 -15.21 35.27 -1.57
N ARG A 449 -14.02 35.82 -1.83
CA ARG A 449 -13.87 36.93 -2.78
C ARG A 449 -14.65 36.45 -4.00
N ALA A 450 -15.74 37.13 -4.30
CA ALA A 450 -16.57 36.80 -5.45
C ALA A 450 -15.62 36.68 -6.63
N ILE A 451 -15.49 35.48 -7.14
CA ILE A 451 -14.78 35.25 -8.41
C ILE A 451 -15.68 35.96 -9.40
N PRO A 452 -15.20 36.99 -10.12
CA PRO A 452 -16.03 37.67 -11.13
C PRO A 452 -16.68 36.59 -12.00
N GLU A 453 -17.98 36.72 -12.26
CA GLU A 453 -18.71 35.87 -13.19
C GLU A 453 -17.88 35.73 -14.47
N ARG A 454 -17.46 34.53 -14.78
CA ARG A 454 -16.62 34.26 -15.93
C ARG A 454 -17.44 34.38 -17.20
N ASP A 455 -16.98 35.25 -18.06
CA ASP A 455 -17.34 35.40 -19.45
C ASP A 455 -17.41 34.00 -20.14
N PRO A 456 -18.52 33.65 -20.80
CA PRO A 456 -18.67 32.38 -21.50
C PRO A 456 -17.72 32.16 -22.69
N GLY A 457 -16.86 33.14 -23.00
CA GLY A 457 -15.85 33.12 -24.07
C GLY A 457 -14.45 32.67 -23.64
N PHE A 458 -14.26 32.05 -22.48
CA PHE A 458 -12.93 31.68 -21.99
C PHE A 458 -12.33 30.52 -22.83
N ASN A 459 -11.54 30.90 -23.83
CA ASN A 459 -10.63 30.02 -24.54
C ASN A 459 -9.59 29.50 -23.54
N TYR A 460 -9.49 28.20 -23.38
CA TYR A 460 -8.45 27.53 -22.58
C TYR A 460 -7.10 27.65 -23.32
N GLU A 461 -6.60 28.83 -23.53
CA GLU A 461 -5.18 29.02 -23.75
C GLU A 461 -4.50 28.72 -22.41
N VAL A 462 -3.84 27.57 -22.38
CA VAL A 462 -3.04 27.18 -21.24
C VAL A 462 -1.90 28.18 -21.15
N ASP A 463 -1.86 28.92 -20.04
CA ASP A 463 -0.80 29.86 -19.73
C ASP A 463 0.56 29.25 -20.10
N PRO A 464 1.33 29.88 -21.01
CA PRO A 464 2.65 29.40 -21.40
C PRO A 464 3.57 29.17 -20.20
N ASP A 465 3.47 29.98 -19.15
CA ASP A 465 4.23 29.82 -17.91
C ASP A 465 3.82 28.58 -17.12
N PHE A 466 2.54 28.18 -17.17
CA PHE A 466 2.08 26.92 -16.58
C PHE A 466 2.62 25.70 -17.36
N LEU A 467 2.69 25.79 -18.69
CA LEU A 467 3.28 24.74 -19.52
C LEU A 467 4.79 24.62 -19.29
N GLU A 468 5.46 25.75 -19.10
CA GLU A 468 6.90 25.76 -18.82
C GLU A 468 7.20 25.27 -17.41
N HIS A 469 6.35 25.60 -16.43
CA HIS A 469 6.44 25.07 -15.07
C HIS A 469 6.18 23.56 -15.01
N ALA A 470 5.19 23.07 -15.75
CA ALA A 470 4.91 21.64 -15.91
C ALA A 470 6.06 20.91 -16.64
N ARG A 471 6.73 21.55 -17.60
CA ARG A 471 7.93 21.04 -18.26
C ARG A 471 9.11 20.94 -17.30
N ARG A 472 9.32 21.93 -16.43
CA ARG A 472 10.41 21.94 -15.42
C ARG A 472 10.19 20.89 -14.33
N GLU A 473 8.96 20.67 -13.88
CA GLU A 473 8.66 19.58 -12.94
C GLU A 473 8.87 18.17 -13.54
N GLN A 474 8.83 18.03 -14.87
CA GLN A 474 9.13 16.77 -15.56
C GLN A 474 10.63 16.52 -15.76
N ILE A 475 11.43 17.57 -15.90
CA ILE A 475 12.89 17.47 -16.07
C ILE A 475 13.58 17.07 -14.75
N ASP A 476 13.00 17.39 -13.61
CA ASP A 476 13.52 17.07 -12.28
C ASP A 476 13.00 15.71 -11.72
N GLN A 477 12.49 14.80 -12.55
CA GLN A 477 12.41 13.38 -12.14
C GLN A 477 13.83 12.79 -12.31
N PRO A 478 14.60 12.64 -11.25
CA PRO A 478 15.91 12.03 -11.37
C PRO A 478 15.71 10.59 -11.84
N ASP A 479 16.52 10.18 -12.79
CA ASP A 479 16.78 8.78 -13.06
C ASP A 479 17.00 8.10 -11.72
N LEU A 480 16.21 7.06 -11.48
CA LEU A 480 16.24 6.28 -10.24
C LEU A 480 17.48 5.38 -10.25
N PRO A 481 18.64 5.77 -9.69
CA PRO A 481 19.61 4.79 -9.29
C PRO A 481 19.09 4.17 -7.99
N TRP A 482 18.79 2.91 -8.04
CA TRP A 482 18.61 2.08 -6.87
C TRP A 482 20.01 1.65 -6.43
N GLU A 483 20.52 2.25 -5.38
CA GLU A 483 21.63 1.67 -4.62
C GLU A 483 21.05 0.91 -3.43
N PRO A 484 21.70 -0.24 -3.04
CA PRO A 484 21.17 -1.31 -2.18
C PRO A 484 20.82 -0.89 -0.77
#